data_5181fdea2b6d460916224da688378bdc
#
_entry.id   5181fdea2b6d460916224da688378bdc
#
_cell.length_a   1.000
_cell.length_b   1.000
_cell.length_c   1.000
_cell.angle_alpha   90.00
_cell.angle_beta   90.00
_cell.angle_gamma   90.00
#
_symmetry.space_group_name_H-M   'P 1'
#
loop_
_entity.id
_entity.type
_entity.pdbx_description
1 polymer ?
#
loop_
_entity_poly.entity_id
_entity_poly.type
_entity_poly.pdbx_seq_one_letter_code
_entity_poly.pdbx_strand_id
1 'polypeptide(L)'
;MIGGDATVYTSRPSLGATMKSAEISGTNQLSAKLSKKVSTDDLKGKVTVTDADGKAVDVKSLKADGTKVIITADKDLDVRGKYTVEIKGFGSQNAIAGSVVRTDAFDRKYAYSGEDLGATFTKKQTGFKVWAPTAAKVELITYKSVDPNAEIDQTIDMTSESK
;
A
#
# COMPACT_ATOMS: atom_id res chain seq x y z
N MET A 1 -41.92 10.70 -31.71
CA MET A 1 -40.56 11.24 -32.05
C MET A 1 -39.83 11.37 -30.73
N ILE A 2 -38.84 10.54 -30.48
CA ILE A 2 -37.94 10.67 -29.33
C ILE A 2 -36.71 11.40 -29.86
N GLY A 3 -36.62 12.71 -29.62
CA GLY A 3 -35.45 13.50 -29.95
C GLY A 3 -34.39 13.29 -28.85
N GLY A 4 -33.33 12.60 -29.14
CA GLY A 4 -32.16 12.51 -28.27
C GLY A 4 -31.14 13.54 -28.73
N ASP A 5 -30.77 14.50 -27.88
CA ASP A 5 -29.64 15.41 -28.12
C ASP A 5 -28.32 14.64 -28.00
N ALA A 6 -27.60 14.55 -29.12
CA ALA A 6 -26.25 14.00 -29.14
C ALA A 6 -25.25 15.17 -29.21
N THR A 7 -24.44 15.34 -28.18
CA THR A 7 -23.35 16.31 -28.20
C THR A 7 -22.12 15.68 -28.87
N VAL A 8 -21.73 16.22 -30.03
CA VAL A 8 -20.52 15.81 -30.74
C VAL A 8 -19.39 16.74 -30.31
N TYR A 9 -18.36 16.19 -29.67
CA TYR A 9 -17.14 16.91 -29.35
C TYR A 9 -16.20 16.92 -30.57
N THR A 10 -15.82 18.10 -31.05
CA THR A 10 -14.84 18.25 -32.13
C THR A 10 -13.40 18.00 -31.72
N SER A 11 -13.15 17.88 -30.41
CA SER A 11 -11.88 17.45 -29.84
C SER A 11 -12.16 16.59 -28.59
N ARG A 12 -11.36 15.55 -28.34
CA ARG A 12 -11.42 14.83 -27.07
C ARG A 12 -11.12 15.81 -25.94
N PRO A 13 -11.98 15.91 -24.89
CA PRO A 13 -11.64 16.67 -23.71
C PRO A 13 -10.26 16.22 -23.24
N SER A 14 -9.31 17.15 -23.05
CA SER A 14 -8.02 16.79 -22.48
C SER A 14 -8.29 16.30 -21.07
N LEU A 15 -8.16 15.00 -20.84
CA LEU A 15 -8.13 14.48 -19.48
C LEU A 15 -7.03 15.20 -18.73
N GLY A 16 -7.39 15.88 -17.64
CA GLY A 16 -6.45 16.58 -16.78
C GLY A 16 -5.27 15.68 -16.39
N ALA A 17 -4.21 16.28 -15.92
CA ALA A 17 -3.10 15.51 -15.38
C ALA A 17 -3.57 14.70 -14.15
N THR A 18 -3.19 13.43 -14.06
CA THR A 18 -3.62 12.52 -12.98
C THR A 18 -2.45 11.72 -12.43
N MET A 19 -2.53 11.36 -11.15
CA MET A 19 -1.66 10.34 -10.57
C MET A 19 -2.27 8.97 -10.85
N LYS A 20 -1.49 8.08 -11.49
CA LYS A 20 -1.94 6.75 -11.89
C LYS A 20 -1.82 5.73 -10.77
N SER A 21 -0.77 5.84 -9.96
CA SER A 21 -0.51 4.94 -8.84
C SER A 21 0.45 5.58 -7.86
N ALA A 22 0.43 5.09 -6.60
CA ALA A 22 1.44 5.34 -5.60
C ALA A 22 1.72 4.05 -4.83
N GLU A 23 2.95 3.86 -4.32
CA GLU A 23 3.37 2.70 -3.54
C GLU A 23 4.49 3.05 -2.56
N ILE A 24 4.66 2.25 -1.51
CA ILE A 24 5.87 2.24 -0.69
C ILE A 24 6.92 1.48 -1.50
N SER A 25 8.02 2.14 -1.86
CA SER A 25 9.06 1.60 -2.75
C SER A 25 10.40 1.35 -2.05
N GLY A 26 10.55 1.80 -0.81
CA GLY A 26 11.73 1.59 0.03
C GLY A 26 11.38 1.80 1.49
N THR A 27 12.34 1.60 2.41
CA THR A 27 12.10 1.74 3.86
C THR A 27 11.58 3.12 4.26
N ASN A 28 12.06 4.16 3.58
CA ASN A 28 11.63 5.55 3.76
C ASN A 28 11.23 6.21 2.43
N GLN A 29 10.85 5.42 1.41
CA GLN A 29 10.54 5.94 0.09
C GLN A 29 9.15 5.54 -0.36
N LEU A 30 8.47 6.50 -0.98
CA LEU A 30 7.26 6.32 -1.76
C LEU A 30 7.57 6.60 -3.23
N SER A 31 6.91 5.91 -4.13
CA SER A 31 6.95 6.27 -5.55
C SER A 31 5.55 6.49 -6.08
N ALA A 32 5.40 7.50 -6.92
CA ALA A 32 4.16 7.82 -7.62
C ALA A 32 4.39 7.81 -9.13
N LYS A 33 3.40 7.33 -9.89
CA LYS A 33 3.39 7.36 -11.35
C LYS A 33 2.34 8.36 -11.82
N LEU A 34 2.77 9.31 -12.62
CA LEU A 34 1.94 10.39 -13.15
C LEU A 34 1.54 10.14 -14.61
N SER A 35 0.49 10.79 -15.06
CA SER A 35 0.04 10.73 -16.47
C SER A 35 0.90 11.59 -17.39
N LYS A 36 1.64 12.56 -16.86
CA LYS A 36 2.52 13.48 -17.60
C LYS A 36 3.90 13.53 -16.96
N LYS A 37 4.92 13.84 -17.76
CA LYS A 37 6.27 14.11 -17.27
C LYS A 37 6.29 15.39 -16.42
N VAL A 38 7.11 15.37 -15.38
CA VAL A 38 7.35 16.51 -14.48
C VAL A 38 8.85 16.62 -14.20
N SER A 39 9.29 17.81 -13.81
CA SER A 39 10.61 18.02 -13.23
C SER A 39 10.54 18.03 -11.70
N THR A 40 11.67 17.86 -11.03
CA THR A 40 11.72 17.97 -9.56
C THR A 40 11.33 19.38 -9.09
N ASP A 41 11.68 20.40 -9.85
CA ASP A 41 11.34 21.79 -9.51
C ASP A 41 9.84 22.05 -9.60
N ASP A 42 9.15 21.41 -10.54
CA ASP A 42 7.68 21.50 -10.67
C ASP A 42 6.93 20.95 -9.45
N LEU A 43 7.57 20.08 -8.66
CA LEU A 43 6.99 19.40 -7.51
C LEU A 43 7.20 20.13 -6.19
N LYS A 44 8.10 21.10 -6.12
CA LYS A 44 8.41 21.84 -4.89
C LYS A 44 7.15 22.49 -4.31
N GLY A 45 6.87 22.19 -3.03
CA GLY A 45 5.69 22.72 -2.33
C GLY A 45 4.34 22.20 -2.83
N LYS A 46 4.33 21.15 -3.69
CA LYS A 46 3.11 20.58 -4.26
C LYS A 46 2.85 19.14 -3.84
N VAL A 47 3.75 18.52 -3.10
CA VAL A 47 3.64 17.14 -2.66
C VAL A 47 3.33 17.10 -1.18
N THR A 48 2.26 16.39 -0.82
CA THR A 48 1.87 16.11 0.56
C THR A 48 1.74 14.61 0.73
N VAL A 49 2.20 14.11 1.87
CA VAL A 49 2.02 12.72 2.28
C VAL A 49 1.38 12.70 3.65
N THR A 50 0.36 11.89 3.81
CA THR A 50 -0.28 11.64 5.11
C THR A 50 -0.36 10.16 5.38
N ASP A 51 -0.34 9.77 6.67
CA ASP A 51 -0.59 8.40 7.10
C ASP A 51 -2.10 8.09 7.16
N ALA A 52 -2.46 6.90 7.65
CA ALA A 52 -3.85 6.44 7.75
C ALA A 52 -4.72 7.31 8.69
N ASP A 53 -4.09 7.96 9.68
CA ASP A 53 -4.75 8.84 10.63
C ASP A 53 -4.83 10.30 10.15
N GLY A 54 -4.36 10.57 8.93
CA GLY A 54 -4.31 11.90 8.34
C GLY A 54 -3.15 12.77 8.84
N LYS A 55 -2.22 12.20 9.61
CA LYS A 55 -1.04 12.91 10.09
C LYS A 55 -0.03 13.09 8.97
N ALA A 56 0.53 14.30 8.86
CA ALA A 56 1.54 14.60 7.86
C ALA A 56 2.82 13.78 8.07
N VAL A 57 3.36 13.27 6.96
CA VAL A 57 4.68 12.62 6.88
C VAL A 57 5.65 13.63 6.30
N ASP A 58 6.73 13.92 7.04
CA ASP A 58 7.74 14.88 6.61
C ASP A 58 8.51 14.36 5.38
N VAL A 59 8.51 15.15 4.32
CA VAL A 59 9.20 14.83 3.07
C VAL A 59 10.58 15.47 3.08
N LYS A 60 11.62 14.64 3.09
CA LYS A 60 13.02 15.05 3.06
C LYS A 60 13.49 15.50 1.68
N SER A 61 13.10 14.75 0.64
CA SER A 61 13.51 15.07 -0.73
C SER A 61 12.53 14.50 -1.76
N LEU A 62 12.56 15.12 -2.95
CA LEU A 62 11.80 14.71 -4.12
C LEU A 62 12.76 14.49 -5.29
N LYS A 63 12.49 13.49 -6.11
CA LYS A 63 13.18 13.26 -7.38
C LYS A 63 12.17 12.86 -8.44
N ALA A 64 12.15 13.58 -9.55
CA ALA A 64 11.36 13.23 -10.73
C ALA A 64 12.24 12.60 -11.81
N ASP A 65 11.72 11.54 -12.42
CA ASP A 65 12.29 10.88 -13.58
C ASP A 65 11.16 10.59 -14.58
N GLY A 66 10.99 11.48 -15.52
CA GLY A 66 9.90 11.43 -16.47
C GLY A 66 8.53 11.50 -15.80
N THR A 67 7.77 10.40 -15.81
CA THR A 67 6.46 10.29 -15.16
C THR A 67 6.54 9.68 -13.76
N LYS A 68 7.70 9.21 -13.33
CA LYS A 68 7.91 8.64 -12.00
C LYS A 68 8.41 9.71 -11.04
N VAL A 69 7.80 9.77 -9.87
CA VAL A 69 8.22 10.64 -8.75
C VAL A 69 8.64 9.76 -7.61
N ILE A 70 9.82 9.99 -7.06
CA ILE A 70 10.32 9.35 -5.83
C ILE A 70 10.24 10.40 -4.73
N ILE A 71 9.57 10.05 -3.65
CA ILE A 71 9.36 10.87 -2.46
C ILE A 71 10.11 10.19 -1.32
N THR A 72 11.12 10.84 -0.78
CA THR A 72 11.86 10.32 0.37
C THR A 72 11.34 10.98 1.64
N ALA A 73 10.85 10.18 2.55
CA ALA A 73 10.43 10.62 3.88
C ALA A 73 11.64 10.85 4.80
N ASP A 74 11.48 11.67 5.82
CA ASP A 74 12.53 11.90 6.83
C ASP A 74 12.77 10.67 7.72
N LYS A 75 11.73 9.88 7.95
CA LYS A 75 11.75 8.66 8.77
C LYS A 75 11.32 7.44 7.98
N ASP A 76 11.64 6.26 8.53
CA ASP A 76 11.15 5.00 7.99
C ASP A 76 9.61 4.94 8.02
N LEU A 77 9.08 4.37 6.95
CA LEU A 77 7.64 4.12 6.79
C LEU A 77 7.29 2.75 7.38
N ASP A 78 6.11 2.65 7.97
CA ASP A 78 5.56 1.33 8.32
C ASP A 78 5.01 0.66 7.04
N VAL A 79 5.60 -0.46 6.65
CA VAL A 79 5.18 -1.20 5.45
C VAL A 79 3.77 -1.82 5.59
N ARG A 80 3.24 -1.90 6.82
CA ARG A 80 1.86 -2.31 7.09
C ARG A 80 0.88 -1.14 6.97
N GLY A 81 1.43 0.08 6.96
CA GLY A 81 0.66 1.31 6.89
C GLY A 81 0.10 1.59 5.50
N LYS A 82 -0.90 2.44 5.48
CA LYS A 82 -1.46 3.04 4.28
C LYS A 82 -1.16 4.53 4.32
N TYR A 83 -0.59 5.04 3.25
CA TYR A 83 -0.28 6.46 3.11
C TYR A 83 -1.10 7.04 1.97
N THR A 84 -1.49 8.30 2.09
CA THR A 84 -2.07 9.06 0.99
C THR A 84 -1.02 10.01 0.45
N VAL A 85 -0.69 9.85 -0.83
CA VAL A 85 0.18 10.77 -1.57
C VAL A 85 -0.70 11.69 -2.37
N GLU A 86 -0.56 13.00 -2.18
CA GLU A 86 -1.22 14.03 -2.97
C GLU A 86 -0.18 14.86 -3.70
N ILE A 87 -0.42 15.10 -4.99
CA ILE A 87 0.39 16.02 -5.81
C ILE A 87 -0.56 17.03 -6.45
N LYS A 88 -0.41 18.29 -6.08
CA LYS A 88 -1.26 19.38 -6.59
C LYS A 88 -1.24 19.40 -8.12
N GLY A 89 -2.41 19.31 -8.72
CA GLY A 89 -2.60 19.26 -10.18
C GLY A 89 -2.59 17.84 -10.76
N PHE A 90 -2.35 16.78 -9.93
CA PHE A 90 -2.40 15.37 -10.35
C PHE A 90 -3.36 14.53 -9.50
N GLY A 91 -3.92 15.11 -8.42
CA GLY A 91 -4.79 14.41 -7.47
C GLY A 91 -4.01 13.59 -6.45
N SER A 92 -4.70 12.64 -5.82
CA SER A 92 -4.17 11.80 -4.75
C SER A 92 -4.32 10.31 -5.06
N GLN A 93 -3.44 9.50 -4.47
CA GLN A 93 -3.49 8.03 -4.50
C GLN A 93 -3.04 7.45 -3.17
N ASN A 94 -3.61 6.29 -2.82
CA ASN A 94 -3.15 5.52 -1.68
C ASN A 94 -1.88 4.75 -2.05
N ALA A 95 -0.89 4.80 -1.17
CA ALA A 95 0.34 4.04 -1.25
C ALA A 95 0.36 2.98 -0.13
N ILE A 96 0.46 1.73 -0.51
CA ILE A 96 0.66 0.57 0.36
C ILE A 96 1.97 -0.11 -0.01
N ALA A 97 2.37 -1.16 0.70
CA ALA A 97 3.57 -1.92 0.36
C ALA A 97 3.53 -2.35 -1.12
N GLY A 98 4.52 -1.90 -1.87
CA GLY A 98 4.71 -2.18 -3.28
C GLY A 98 6.09 -2.79 -3.54
N SER A 99 6.92 -2.14 -4.33
CA SER A 99 8.27 -2.63 -4.66
C SER A 99 9.22 -2.73 -3.46
N VAL A 100 8.90 -2.13 -2.32
CA VAL A 100 9.67 -2.27 -1.08
C VAL A 100 9.88 -3.73 -0.67
N VAL A 101 8.90 -4.61 -0.89
CA VAL A 101 8.99 -6.05 -0.51
C VAL A 101 10.00 -6.85 -1.35
N ARG A 102 10.60 -6.24 -2.36
CA ARG A 102 11.62 -6.83 -3.23
C ARG A 102 13.01 -6.26 -2.97
N THR A 103 13.19 -5.56 -1.86
CA THR A 103 14.47 -4.93 -1.52
C THR A 103 15.20 -5.75 -0.47
N ASP A 104 16.54 -5.81 -0.58
CA ASP A 104 17.39 -6.45 0.43
C ASP A 104 17.17 -5.86 1.83
N ALA A 105 16.79 -4.59 1.92
CA ALA A 105 16.50 -3.94 3.19
C ALA A 105 15.24 -4.52 3.84
N PHE A 106 14.20 -4.82 3.03
CA PHE A 106 13.00 -5.50 3.50
C PHE A 106 13.32 -6.92 3.95
N ASP A 107 14.06 -7.68 3.13
CA ASP A 107 14.43 -9.06 3.45
C ASP A 107 15.23 -9.13 4.76
N ARG A 108 16.24 -8.27 4.93
CA ARG A 108 17.00 -8.22 6.18
C ARG A 108 16.17 -7.86 7.41
N LYS A 109 15.20 -6.95 7.24
CA LYS A 109 14.35 -6.49 8.36
C LYS A 109 13.30 -7.52 8.76
N TYR A 110 12.76 -8.23 7.80
CA TYR A 110 11.60 -9.11 7.99
C TYR A 110 11.90 -10.60 7.76
N ALA A 111 13.16 -10.98 7.51
CA ALA A 111 13.53 -12.39 7.38
C ALA A 111 13.09 -13.18 8.61
N TYR A 112 12.49 -14.32 8.36
CA TYR A 112 12.11 -15.29 9.39
C TYR A 112 12.88 -16.58 9.15
N SER A 113 13.60 -17.05 10.18
CA SER A 113 14.44 -18.26 10.11
C SER A 113 13.93 -19.38 11.02
N GLY A 114 12.76 -19.22 11.63
CA GLY A 114 12.14 -20.26 12.46
C GLY A 114 11.50 -21.35 11.59
N GLU A 115 11.37 -22.56 12.17
CA GLU A 115 10.75 -23.73 11.53
C GLU A 115 9.31 -23.98 12.04
N ASP A 116 8.72 -23.02 12.73
CA ASP A 116 7.45 -23.13 13.46
C ASP A 116 6.28 -22.40 12.79
N LEU A 117 6.41 -22.07 11.48
CA LEU A 117 5.28 -21.55 10.71
C LEU A 117 4.25 -22.67 10.44
N GLY A 118 2.98 -22.25 10.37
CA GLY A 118 1.86 -23.15 10.13
C GLY A 118 1.15 -23.56 11.41
N ALA A 119 0.58 -24.75 11.42
CA ALA A 119 -0.18 -25.29 12.54
C ALA A 119 0.67 -26.27 13.37
N THR A 120 0.76 -26.02 14.65
CA THR A 120 1.40 -26.95 15.61
C THR A 120 0.36 -27.56 16.55
N PHE A 121 0.10 -28.82 16.37
CA PHE A 121 -0.89 -29.56 17.13
C PHE A 121 -0.29 -30.20 18.40
N THR A 122 -1.03 -30.08 19.48
CA THR A 122 -0.81 -30.85 20.72
C THR A 122 -2.14 -31.43 21.21
N LYS A 123 -2.12 -32.40 22.17
CA LYS A 123 -3.37 -32.94 22.75
C LYS A 123 -4.22 -31.89 23.48
N LYS A 124 -3.63 -30.74 23.84
CA LYS A 124 -4.31 -29.69 24.63
C LYS A 124 -4.71 -28.50 23.80
N GLN A 125 -3.97 -28.22 22.72
CA GLN A 125 -4.19 -27.01 21.90
C GLN A 125 -3.55 -27.16 20.52
N THR A 126 -4.02 -26.36 19.58
CA THR A 126 -3.37 -26.14 18.29
C THR A 126 -2.92 -24.69 18.22
N GLY A 127 -1.63 -24.45 18.00
CA GLY A 127 -1.09 -23.13 17.73
C GLY A 127 -1.00 -22.90 16.23
N PHE A 128 -1.17 -21.65 15.81
CA PHE A 128 -1.00 -21.23 14.42
C PHE A 128 -0.03 -20.07 14.36
N LYS A 129 0.94 -20.13 13.45
CA LYS A 129 1.89 -19.05 13.20
C LYS A 129 2.00 -18.76 11.69
N VAL A 130 1.93 -17.50 11.31
CA VAL A 130 2.03 -17.05 9.91
C VAL A 130 3.03 -15.90 9.78
N TRP A 131 3.83 -15.92 8.72
CA TRP A 131 4.70 -14.83 8.38
C TRP A 131 3.97 -13.86 7.42
N ALA A 132 3.62 -12.68 7.91
CA ALA A 132 2.84 -11.69 7.18
C ALA A 132 3.32 -10.25 7.47
N PRO A 133 4.55 -9.88 7.07
CA PRO A 133 5.22 -8.64 7.50
C PRO A 133 4.54 -7.36 7.01
N THR A 134 3.70 -7.43 5.98
CA THR A 134 2.96 -6.30 5.44
C THR A 134 1.50 -6.25 5.86
N ALA A 135 1.04 -7.24 6.64
CA ALA A 135 -0.35 -7.28 7.10
C ALA A 135 -0.54 -6.36 8.31
N ALA A 136 -1.55 -5.50 8.24
CA ALA A 136 -2.00 -4.69 9.37
C ALA A 136 -2.78 -5.51 10.40
N LYS A 137 -3.50 -6.56 9.94
CA LYS A 137 -4.30 -7.48 10.75
C LYS A 137 -4.24 -8.87 10.13
N VAL A 138 -4.23 -9.90 10.97
CA VAL A 138 -4.35 -11.30 10.59
C VAL A 138 -5.39 -11.97 11.47
N GLU A 139 -6.29 -12.74 10.87
CA GLU A 139 -7.35 -13.47 11.55
C GLU A 139 -7.26 -14.96 11.24
N LEU A 140 -7.40 -15.79 12.25
CA LEU A 140 -7.62 -17.22 12.09
C LEU A 140 -9.12 -17.49 12.07
N ILE A 141 -9.60 -18.08 10.99
CA ILE A 141 -11.01 -18.46 10.84
C ILE A 141 -11.08 -19.98 10.91
N THR A 142 -11.90 -20.50 11.82
CA THR A 142 -12.21 -21.94 11.93
C THR A 142 -13.64 -22.20 11.44
N TYR A 143 -13.87 -23.39 10.92
CA TYR A 143 -15.14 -23.83 10.37
C TYR A 143 -15.65 -25.05 11.14
N LYS A 144 -16.97 -25.21 11.23
CA LYS A 144 -17.62 -26.31 11.96
C LYS A 144 -17.37 -27.68 11.34
N SER A 145 -17.02 -27.73 10.06
CA SER A 145 -16.70 -28.98 9.36
C SER A 145 -15.76 -28.71 8.18
N VAL A 146 -15.32 -29.76 7.49
CA VAL A 146 -14.49 -29.71 6.28
C VAL A 146 -15.32 -29.49 4.99
N ASP A 147 -16.63 -29.32 5.10
CA ASP A 147 -17.51 -29.02 3.96
C ASP A 147 -17.16 -27.63 3.39
N PRO A 148 -17.04 -27.48 2.06
CA PRO A 148 -16.78 -26.16 1.44
C PRO A 148 -17.81 -25.07 1.78
N ASN A 149 -19.03 -25.46 2.17
CA ASN A 149 -20.10 -24.55 2.58
C ASN A 149 -20.30 -24.52 4.11
N ALA A 150 -19.33 -25.02 4.88
CA ALA A 150 -19.43 -25.03 6.34
C ALA A 150 -19.53 -23.61 6.90
N GLU A 151 -20.34 -23.47 7.94
CA GLU A 151 -20.43 -22.22 8.70
C GLU A 151 -19.12 -21.94 9.45
N ILE A 152 -18.81 -20.67 9.62
CA ILE A 152 -17.72 -20.23 10.50
C ILE A 152 -18.04 -20.64 11.93
N ASP A 153 -17.08 -21.26 12.58
CA ASP A 153 -17.15 -21.62 14.00
C ASP A 153 -16.61 -20.47 14.85
N GLN A 154 -15.39 -20.02 14.56
CA GLN A 154 -14.75 -18.92 15.27
C GLN A 154 -13.91 -18.04 14.32
N THR A 155 -13.82 -16.75 14.68
CA THR A 155 -12.83 -15.82 14.11
C THR A 155 -11.97 -15.28 15.25
N ILE A 156 -10.67 -15.51 15.18
CA ILE A 156 -9.71 -15.19 16.25
C ILE A 156 -8.67 -14.22 15.69
N ASP A 157 -8.55 -13.04 16.30
CA ASP A 157 -7.48 -12.10 15.96
C ASP A 157 -6.13 -12.69 16.37
N MET A 158 -5.21 -12.79 15.42
CA MET A 158 -3.85 -13.24 15.70
C MET A 158 -3.02 -12.08 16.26
N THR A 159 -2.24 -12.39 17.29
CA THR A 159 -1.34 -11.38 17.88
C THR A 159 -0.05 -11.28 17.09
N SER A 160 0.42 -10.03 16.89
CA SER A 160 1.72 -9.79 16.25
C SER A 160 2.83 -10.07 17.26
N GLU A 161 3.76 -10.97 16.91
CA GLU A 161 5.03 -11.12 17.63
C GLU A 161 6.04 -10.13 17.04
N SER A 162 6.55 -9.19 17.85
CA SER A 162 7.75 -8.42 17.50
C SER A 162 8.99 -9.29 17.71
N LYS A 163 9.93 -9.25 16.74
CA LYS A 163 11.29 -9.78 16.97
C LYS A 163 12.02 -8.92 17.99
#